data_0801346a06c8ee63977f6cdba501187e
#
_entry.id   0801346a06c8ee63977f6cdba501187e
#
_cell.length_a   1.000
_cell.length_b   1.000
_cell.length_c   1.000
_cell.angle_alpha   90.00
_cell.angle_beta   90.00
_cell.angle_gamma   90.00
#
_symmetry.space_group_name_H-M   'P 1'
#
loop_
_entity.id
_entity.type
_entity.pdbx_description
1 polymer ?
#
loop_
_entity_poly.entity_id
_entity_poly.type
_entity_poly.pdbx_seq_one_letter_code
_entity_poly.pdbx_strand_id
1 'polypeptide(L)'
;IWLEFMSARNLYQSMTEGIMSSQAEGLSDIEKRQIIEYLTMEPFKESDLTPEYQYCQDRNQLADPYDSKELVGWGHDTSRFVPREVAGLALEDVKNLKLKWSFGYPASLRARSQPAIAMGTVFTGSQDGTVYALDLDTGCVRWAFTASAEVRTGVVIGEVSSGRKLAFFGDIIANAYAVDAITGELVWKIRTDNHSSATLTGTPAFNDGSLYIPVSSLEVTAAADPSYDCCTFRGSVISVDAENGELQWQK
;
A
#
# COMPACT_ATOMS: atom_id res chain seq x y z
N ILE A 1 10.94 7.81 18.56
CA ILE A 1 9.52 8.15 18.20
C ILE A 1 9.02 7.30 17.02
N TRP A 2 9.82 7.05 15.96
CA TRP A 2 9.37 6.24 14.81
C TRP A 2 9.34 4.74 15.11
N LEU A 3 10.25 4.25 15.93
CA LEU A 3 10.39 2.83 16.28
C LEU A 3 9.19 2.29 17.10
N GLU A 4 8.56 3.15 17.90
CA GLU A 4 7.36 2.81 18.68
C GLU A 4 6.13 2.45 17.81
N PHE A 5 6.20 2.74 16.50
CA PHE A 5 5.11 2.52 15.56
C PHE A 5 5.42 1.45 14.51
N MET A 6 6.57 0.80 14.61
CA MET A 6 6.95 -0.28 13.72
C MET A 6 6.65 -1.63 14.39
N SER A 7 6.01 -2.53 13.65
CA SER A 7 5.81 -3.90 14.11
C SER A 7 7.11 -4.69 14.09
N ALA A 8 7.20 -5.74 14.90
CA ALA A 8 8.33 -6.67 14.90
C ALA A 8 8.62 -7.21 13.49
N ARG A 9 7.57 -7.51 12.71
CA ARG A 9 7.65 -7.93 11.31
C ARG A 9 8.32 -6.88 10.43
N ASN A 10 7.89 -5.61 10.52
CA ASN A 10 8.45 -4.54 9.69
C ASN A 10 9.91 -4.27 10.02
N LEU A 11 10.28 -4.35 11.29
CA LEU A 11 11.67 -4.23 11.72
C LEU A 11 12.51 -5.39 11.17
N TYR A 12 12.00 -6.62 11.25
CA TYR A 12 12.67 -7.79 10.70
C TYR A 12 12.86 -7.68 9.18
N GLN A 13 11.80 -7.36 8.45
CA GLN A 13 11.86 -7.18 6.99
C GLN A 13 12.78 -6.03 6.59
N SER A 14 12.79 -4.92 7.34
CA SER A 14 13.71 -3.81 7.09
C SER A 14 15.17 -4.25 7.16
N MET A 15 15.53 -5.15 8.10
CA MET A 15 16.88 -5.67 8.28
C MET A 15 17.23 -6.86 7.37
N THR A 16 16.25 -7.54 6.79
CA THR A 16 16.49 -8.70 5.91
C THR A 16 16.44 -8.34 4.43
N GLU A 17 15.43 -7.60 4.01
CA GLU A 17 15.12 -7.33 2.60
C GLU A 17 14.92 -5.83 2.32
N GLY A 18 14.77 -5.03 3.36
CA GLY A 18 14.41 -3.62 3.27
C GLY A 18 15.61 -2.67 3.36
N ILE A 19 15.29 -1.43 3.76
CA ILE A 19 16.25 -0.30 3.72
C ILE A 19 17.46 -0.45 4.65
N MET A 20 17.35 -1.28 5.70
CA MET A 20 18.43 -1.57 6.66
C MET A 20 19.18 -2.87 6.34
N SER A 21 18.90 -3.51 5.22
CA SER A 21 19.53 -4.80 4.90
C SER A 21 21.04 -4.72 4.79
N SER A 22 21.57 -3.66 4.16
CA SER A 22 23.02 -3.43 4.06
C SER A 22 23.68 -3.16 5.41
N GLN A 23 23.04 -2.45 6.31
CA GLN A 23 23.55 -2.17 7.66
C GLN A 23 23.45 -3.42 8.57
N ALA A 24 22.51 -4.30 8.27
CA ALA A 24 22.28 -5.53 9.03
C ALA A 24 22.93 -6.78 8.41
N GLU A 25 23.70 -6.64 7.32
CA GLU A 25 24.31 -7.75 6.56
C GLU A 25 25.22 -8.62 7.45
N GLY A 26 25.93 -8.01 8.40
CA GLY A 26 26.81 -8.72 9.35
C GLY A 26 26.11 -9.35 10.55
N LEU A 27 24.80 -9.14 10.71
CA LEU A 27 24.04 -9.66 11.86
C LEU A 27 23.42 -11.01 11.54
N SER A 28 23.60 -11.94 12.49
CA SER A 28 22.87 -13.22 12.48
C SER A 28 21.36 -13.00 12.66
N ASP A 29 20.56 -13.99 12.31
CA ASP A 29 19.11 -13.96 12.54
C ASP A 29 18.75 -13.76 14.02
N ILE A 30 19.50 -14.38 14.90
CA ILE A 30 19.31 -14.24 16.36
C ILE A 30 19.57 -12.79 16.80
N GLU A 31 20.63 -12.16 16.32
CA GLU A 31 20.96 -10.77 16.67
C GLU A 31 19.91 -9.80 16.13
N LYS A 32 19.40 -10.02 14.90
CA LYS A 32 18.30 -9.24 14.34
C LYS A 32 17.05 -9.32 15.21
N ARG A 33 16.67 -10.52 15.66
CA ARG A 33 15.53 -10.75 16.57
C ARG A 33 15.73 -10.08 17.92
N GLN A 34 16.91 -10.17 18.51
CA GLN A 34 17.24 -9.49 19.77
C GLN A 34 17.16 -7.97 19.67
N ILE A 35 17.61 -7.40 18.55
CA ILE A 35 17.45 -5.97 18.28
C ILE A 35 15.97 -5.59 18.21
N ILE A 36 15.15 -6.41 17.57
CA ILE A 36 13.70 -6.18 17.48
C ILE A 36 13.06 -6.24 18.87
N GLU A 37 13.36 -7.25 19.66
CA GLU A 37 12.87 -7.36 21.05
C GLU A 37 13.24 -6.14 21.89
N TYR A 38 14.47 -5.67 21.74
CA TYR A 38 14.91 -4.44 22.41
C TYR A 38 14.13 -3.19 21.97
N LEU A 39 13.86 -3.06 20.66
CA LEU A 39 13.18 -1.90 20.11
C LEU A 39 11.68 -1.90 20.35
N THR A 40 11.05 -3.09 20.35
CA THR A 40 9.61 -3.24 20.59
C THR A 40 9.28 -3.41 22.06
N MET A 41 10.28 -3.71 22.89
CA MET A 41 10.11 -4.06 24.32
C MET A 41 9.22 -5.30 24.53
N GLU A 42 9.09 -6.14 23.51
CA GLU A 42 8.29 -7.37 23.51
C GLU A 42 9.10 -8.56 22.97
N PRO A 43 8.88 -9.78 23.46
CA PRO A 43 9.51 -10.98 22.93
C PRO A 43 9.13 -11.20 21.45
N PHE A 44 10.11 -11.49 20.60
CA PHE A 44 9.87 -11.83 19.20
C PHE A 44 9.23 -13.22 19.09
N LYS A 45 8.19 -13.32 18.28
CA LYS A 45 7.45 -14.57 18.06
C LYS A 45 7.49 -14.92 16.57
N GLU A 46 7.54 -16.22 16.24
CA GLU A 46 7.44 -16.65 14.84
C GLU A 46 6.13 -16.21 14.16
N SER A 47 5.05 -16.11 14.92
CA SER A 47 3.78 -15.57 14.45
C SER A 47 3.87 -14.10 13.98
N ASP A 48 4.89 -13.36 14.44
CA ASP A 48 5.09 -11.98 13.98
C ASP A 48 5.53 -11.94 12.52
N LEU A 49 6.17 -13.00 12.02
CA LEU A 49 6.60 -13.11 10.62
C LEU A 49 5.48 -13.52 9.67
N THR A 50 4.53 -14.30 10.16
CA THR A 50 3.43 -14.85 9.37
C THR A 50 2.09 -14.55 10.02
N PRO A 51 1.50 -13.37 9.78
CA PRO A 51 0.19 -13.06 10.30
C PRO A 51 -0.85 -14.09 9.85
N GLU A 52 -1.66 -14.57 10.78
CA GLU A 52 -2.78 -15.42 10.45
C GLU A 52 -3.92 -14.56 9.90
N TYR A 53 -4.26 -14.77 8.62
CA TYR A 53 -5.43 -14.16 8.00
C TYR A 53 -6.52 -15.21 7.80
N GLN A 54 -7.77 -14.78 7.90
CA GLN A 54 -8.87 -15.58 7.41
C GLN A 54 -8.90 -15.50 5.88
N TYR A 55 -8.22 -16.41 5.24
CA TYR A 55 -8.22 -16.50 3.78
C TYR A 55 -9.55 -17.03 3.25
N CYS A 56 -9.92 -16.53 2.07
CA CYS A 56 -11.07 -17.06 1.32
C CYS A 56 -10.79 -18.50 0.88
N GLN A 57 -11.84 -19.31 0.80
CA GLN A 57 -11.73 -20.69 0.31
C GLN A 57 -11.36 -20.71 -1.17
N ASP A 58 -11.96 -19.84 -1.97
CA ASP A 58 -11.59 -19.61 -3.36
C ASP A 58 -11.01 -18.19 -3.51
N ARG A 59 -9.70 -18.13 -3.65
CA ARG A 59 -8.96 -16.86 -3.71
C ARG A 59 -9.04 -16.18 -5.06
N ASN A 60 -9.27 -16.94 -6.12
CA ASN A 60 -9.22 -16.46 -7.49
C ASN A 60 -10.60 -16.25 -8.11
N GLN A 61 -11.66 -16.57 -7.39
CA GLN A 61 -13.02 -16.31 -7.84
C GLN A 61 -13.33 -14.83 -7.69
N LEU A 62 -13.21 -14.10 -8.79
CA LEU A 62 -13.61 -12.71 -8.86
C LEU A 62 -15.07 -12.62 -9.31
N ALA A 63 -15.79 -11.61 -8.80
CA ALA A 63 -17.05 -11.23 -9.41
C ALA A 63 -16.80 -10.72 -10.84
N ASP A 64 -17.83 -10.76 -11.68
CA ASP A 64 -17.77 -10.30 -13.07
C ASP A 64 -17.10 -8.90 -13.13
N PRO A 65 -16.08 -8.73 -13.97
CA PRO A 65 -15.20 -7.56 -13.95
C PRO A 65 -15.86 -6.21 -14.29
N TYR A 66 -17.12 -6.17 -14.65
CA TYR A 66 -17.82 -4.96 -15.07
C TYR A 66 -19.08 -4.64 -14.25
N ASP A 67 -18.93 -4.42 -12.96
CA ASP A 67 -19.94 -3.67 -12.24
C ASP A 67 -19.62 -2.16 -12.37
N SER A 68 -20.56 -1.37 -12.88
CA SER A 68 -20.50 0.10 -13.01
C SER A 68 -20.28 0.87 -11.69
N LYS A 69 -20.12 0.17 -10.59
CA LYS A 69 -19.93 0.68 -9.22
C LYS A 69 -18.48 0.60 -8.73
N GLU A 70 -17.54 0.35 -9.63
CA GLU A 70 -16.12 0.29 -9.25
C GLU A 70 -15.58 1.67 -8.83
N LEU A 71 -14.76 1.70 -7.78
CA LEU A 71 -13.97 2.83 -7.30
C LEU A 71 -12.49 2.45 -7.45
N VAL A 72 -11.93 2.67 -8.61
CA VAL A 72 -10.61 2.16 -9.00
C VAL A 72 -9.43 3.05 -8.59
N GLY A 73 -9.68 4.13 -7.90
CA GLY A 73 -8.66 5.08 -7.47
C GLY A 73 -9.15 6.03 -6.38
N TRP A 74 -8.56 7.22 -6.32
CA TRP A 74 -8.93 8.24 -5.34
C TRP A 74 -10.23 8.95 -5.72
N GLY A 75 -11.35 8.39 -5.28
CA GLY A 75 -12.70 8.87 -5.60
C GLY A 75 -13.23 8.28 -6.91
N HIS A 76 -14.44 8.71 -7.31
CA HIS A 76 -15.09 8.24 -8.52
C HIS A 76 -14.59 8.98 -9.76
N ASP A 77 -14.39 10.29 -9.63
CA ASP A 77 -13.88 11.18 -10.67
C ASP A 77 -13.07 12.33 -10.06
N THR A 78 -12.68 13.30 -10.89
CA THR A 78 -11.91 14.49 -10.46
C THR A 78 -12.66 15.39 -9.48
N SER A 79 -14.00 15.34 -9.46
CA SER A 79 -14.83 16.09 -8.50
C SER A 79 -14.82 15.45 -7.10
N ARG A 80 -14.42 14.19 -7.00
CA ARG A 80 -14.47 13.34 -5.79
C ARG A 80 -15.88 13.19 -5.22
N PHE A 81 -16.86 13.45 -6.03
CA PHE A 81 -18.26 13.21 -5.72
C PHE A 81 -18.65 11.83 -6.22
N VAL A 82 -19.31 11.05 -5.38
CA VAL A 82 -19.86 9.73 -5.77
C VAL A 82 -21.34 9.91 -6.05
N PRO A 83 -21.79 9.84 -7.31
CA PRO A 83 -23.20 9.95 -7.65
C PRO A 83 -24.04 8.87 -6.97
N ARG A 84 -25.31 9.16 -6.72
CA ARG A 84 -26.24 8.23 -6.07
C ARG A 84 -26.32 6.88 -6.78
N GLU A 85 -26.28 6.90 -8.10
CA GLU A 85 -26.35 5.72 -8.95
C GLU A 85 -25.15 4.80 -8.76
N VAL A 86 -23.97 5.39 -8.52
CA VAL A 86 -22.72 4.68 -8.23
C VAL A 86 -22.68 4.22 -6.76
N ALA A 87 -23.05 5.10 -5.83
CA ALA A 87 -23.09 4.79 -4.40
C ALA A 87 -24.10 3.69 -4.05
N GLY A 88 -25.19 3.58 -4.85
CA GLY A 88 -26.26 2.61 -4.61
C GLY A 88 -27.05 2.87 -3.33
N LEU A 89 -26.91 4.06 -2.70
CA LEU A 89 -27.54 4.44 -1.43
C LEU A 89 -28.40 5.70 -1.60
N ALA A 90 -29.59 5.67 -1.02
CA ALA A 90 -30.44 6.83 -0.83
C ALA A 90 -30.30 7.35 0.61
N LEU A 91 -30.68 8.62 0.83
CA LEU A 91 -30.64 9.22 2.18
C LEU A 91 -31.48 8.42 3.20
N GLU A 92 -32.59 7.88 2.77
CA GLU A 92 -33.51 7.05 3.56
C GLU A 92 -32.92 5.69 3.96
N ASP A 93 -31.93 5.19 3.22
CA ASP A 93 -31.28 3.91 3.49
C ASP A 93 -30.26 4.01 4.64
N VAL A 94 -29.69 5.21 4.87
CA VAL A 94 -28.61 5.44 5.84
C VAL A 94 -28.99 4.97 7.24
N LYS A 95 -30.24 5.21 7.67
CA LYS A 95 -30.73 4.76 8.99
C LYS A 95 -30.89 3.24 9.13
N ASN A 96 -30.89 2.52 8.01
CA ASN A 96 -31.09 1.07 7.95
C ASN A 96 -29.77 0.31 7.73
N LEU A 97 -28.63 1.03 7.57
CA LEU A 97 -27.32 0.42 7.39
C LEU A 97 -26.99 -0.50 8.57
N LYS A 98 -26.41 -1.65 8.24
CA LYS A 98 -25.89 -2.62 9.20
C LYS A 98 -24.44 -2.93 8.86
N LEU A 99 -23.63 -3.16 9.89
CA LEU A 99 -22.26 -3.66 9.68
C LEU A 99 -22.33 -5.02 8.97
N LYS A 100 -21.69 -5.13 7.81
CA LYS A 100 -21.62 -6.36 7.03
C LYS A 100 -20.45 -7.22 7.53
N TRP A 101 -19.28 -6.64 7.62
CA TRP A 101 -18.04 -7.22 8.17
C TRP A 101 -17.09 -6.12 8.61
N SER A 102 -16.06 -6.49 9.33
CA SER A 102 -14.95 -5.60 9.69
C SER A 102 -13.63 -6.34 9.53
N PHE A 103 -12.59 -5.61 9.13
CA PHE A 103 -11.23 -6.12 9.01
C PHE A 103 -10.29 -5.29 9.88
N GLY A 104 -9.58 -5.94 10.79
CA GLY A 104 -8.54 -5.32 11.59
C GLY A 104 -7.18 -5.50 10.92
N TYR A 105 -6.47 -4.40 10.64
CA TYR A 105 -5.10 -4.49 10.14
C TYR A 105 -4.18 -5.02 11.23
N PRO A 106 -3.47 -6.15 11.00
CA PRO A 106 -2.50 -6.65 11.98
C PRO A 106 -1.42 -5.60 12.26
N ALA A 107 -1.00 -5.49 13.53
CA ALA A 107 0.08 -4.62 13.97
C ALA A 107 0.01 -3.15 13.46
N SER A 108 -1.19 -2.63 13.23
CA SER A 108 -1.42 -1.30 12.69
C SER A 108 -2.26 -0.45 13.62
N LEU A 109 -1.77 0.75 13.91
CA LEU A 109 -2.47 1.76 14.73
C LEU A 109 -3.20 2.79 13.86
N ARG A 110 -2.95 2.79 12.55
CA ARG A 110 -3.45 3.81 11.62
C ARG A 110 -3.86 3.19 10.29
N ALA A 111 -5.00 3.61 9.76
CA ALA A 111 -5.46 3.29 8.42
C ALA A 111 -5.48 4.59 7.60
N ARG A 112 -4.59 4.73 6.61
CA ARG A 112 -4.43 5.95 5.81
C ARG A 112 -4.65 5.73 4.32
N SER A 113 -4.52 4.48 3.86
CA SER A 113 -4.73 4.13 2.46
C SER A 113 -6.20 4.27 2.09
N GLN A 114 -6.46 4.97 0.99
CA GLN A 114 -7.80 5.02 0.39
C GLN A 114 -8.10 3.64 -0.23
N PRO A 115 -9.17 2.96 0.17
CA PRO A 115 -9.54 1.70 -0.45
C PRO A 115 -10.02 1.92 -1.90
N ALA A 116 -9.67 0.98 -2.78
CA ALA A 116 -10.27 0.81 -4.09
C ALA A 116 -11.23 -0.38 -4.06
N ILE A 117 -12.28 -0.33 -4.88
CA ILE A 117 -13.26 -1.40 -5.02
C ILE A 117 -13.36 -1.75 -6.49
N ALA A 118 -12.98 -2.97 -6.83
CA ALA A 118 -13.07 -3.49 -8.19
C ALA A 118 -13.21 -5.02 -8.15
N MET A 119 -13.87 -5.59 -9.11
CA MET A 119 -13.97 -7.05 -9.28
C MET A 119 -14.48 -7.77 -8.01
N GLY A 120 -15.44 -7.19 -7.30
CA GLY A 120 -15.95 -7.74 -6.05
C GLY A 120 -14.92 -7.79 -4.91
N THR A 121 -13.90 -6.95 -4.96
CA THR A 121 -12.75 -6.95 -4.05
C THR A 121 -12.48 -5.54 -3.54
N VAL A 122 -12.14 -5.43 -2.25
CA VAL A 122 -11.66 -4.20 -1.62
C VAL A 122 -10.14 -4.29 -1.52
N PHE A 123 -9.43 -3.36 -2.16
CA PHE A 123 -7.97 -3.26 -2.10
C PHE A 123 -7.58 -2.12 -1.17
N THR A 124 -6.69 -2.38 -0.22
CA THR A 124 -6.29 -1.36 0.77
C THR A 124 -4.89 -1.63 1.30
N GLY A 125 -4.12 -0.57 1.49
CA GLY A 125 -2.80 -0.63 2.13
C GLY A 125 -2.88 -0.42 3.64
N SER A 126 -1.83 -0.79 4.33
CA SER A 126 -1.75 -0.67 5.79
C SER A 126 -0.43 -0.09 6.27
N GLN A 127 -0.40 0.25 7.57
CA GLN A 127 0.79 0.77 8.22
C GLN A 127 1.91 -0.27 8.34
N ASP A 128 1.56 -1.55 8.41
CA ASP A 128 2.55 -2.63 8.45
C ASP A 128 3.19 -2.93 7.09
N GLY A 129 2.86 -2.15 6.06
CA GLY A 129 3.37 -2.33 4.71
C GLY A 129 2.62 -3.37 3.89
N THR A 130 1.58 -3.98 4.43
CA THR A 130 0.81 -4.98 3.69
C THR A 130 -0.32 -4.33 2.89
N VAL A 131 -0.48 -4.72 1.64
CA VAL A 131 -1.65 -4.45 0.81
C VAL A 131 -2.53 -5.69 0.79
N TYR A 132 -3.79 -5.49 1.10
CA TYR A 132 -4.80 -6.55 1.19
C TYR A 132 -5.78 -6.45 0.04
N ALA A 133 -6.16 -7.60 -0.51
CA ALA A 133 -7.34 -7.77 -1.32
C ALA A 133 -8.37 -8.55 -0.51
N LEU A 134 -9.45 -7.90 -0.15
CA LEU A 134 -10.52 -8.45 0.68
C LEU A 134 -11.75 -8.70 -0.17
N ASP A 135 -12.37 -9.84 0.02
CA ASP A 135 -13.66 -10.12 -0.61
C ASP A 135 -14.71 -9.10 -0.17
N LEU A 136 -15.41 -8.49 -1.11
CA LEU A 136 -16.38 -7.43 -0.85
C LEU A 136 -17.57 -7.91 -0.03
N ASP A 137 -17.94 -9.19 -0.14
CA ASP A 137 -19.11 -9.74 0.53
C ASP A 137 -18.82 -10.27 1.92
N THR A 138 -17.67 -10.88 2.13
CA THR A 138 -17.34 -11.61 3.35
C THR A 138 -16.21 -10.98 4.17
N GLY A 139 -15.37 -10.13 3.56
CA GLY A 139 -14.19 -9.54 4.19
C GLY A 139 -13.01 -10.51 4.36
N CYS A 140 -13.10 -11.75 3.83
CA CYS A 140 -11.97 -12.67 3.87
C CYS A 140 -10.83 -12.19 2.96
N VAL A 141 -9.59 -12.58 3.27
CA VAL A 141 -8.40 -12.19 2.51
C VAL A 141 -8.26 -13.06 1.27
N ARG A 142 -8.33 -12.47 0.08
CA ARG A 142 -8.02 -13.14 -1.18
C ARG A 142 -6.52 -13.30 -1.33
N TRP A 143 -5.79 -12.21 -1.17
CA TRP A 143 -4.34 -12.18 -1.10
C TRP A 143 -3.84 -11.03 -0.22
N ALA A 144 -2.61 -11.15 0.23
CA ALA A 144 -1.87 -10.12 0.94
C ALA A 144 -0.47 -10.02 0.32
N PHE A 145 -0.06 -8.80 -0.02
CA PHE A 145 1.26 -8.48 -0.55
C PHE A 145 2.00 -7.58 0.44
N THR A 146 3.25 -7.91 0.76
CA THR A 146 4.06 -7.10 1.66
C THR A 146 5.01 -6.20 0.87
N ALA A 147 4.82 -4.89 0.98
CA ALA A 147 5.73 -3.86 0.48
C ALA A 147 6.94 -3.69 1.40
N SER A 148 7.92 -2.89 0.99
CA SER A 148 9.15 -2.67 1.77
C SER A 148 8.96 -1.75 2.97
N ALA A 149 7.86 -1.00 3.03
CA ALA A 149 7.50 -0.11 4.13
C ALA A 149 6.00 0.21 4.12
N GLU A 150 5.54 1.00 5.10
CA GLU A 150 4.15 1.46 5.22
C GLU A 150 3.57 1.93 3.88
N VAL A 151 2.38 1.45 3.53
CA VAL A 151 1.62 1.87 2.35
C VAL A 151 0.56 2.89 2.78
N ARG A 152 0.80 4.17 2.46
CA ARG A 152 -0.13 5.28 2.75
C ARG A 152 -0.92 5.73 1.54
N THR A 153 -0.42 5.43 0.35
CA THR A 153 -1.13 5.76 -0.89
C THR A 153 -2.42 4.97 -0.96
N GLY A 154 -3.41 5.50 -1.67
CA GLY A 154 -4.51 4.67 -2.13
C GLY A 154 -4.01 3.63 -3.14
N VAL A 155 -4.77 2.54 -3.27
CA VAL A 155 -4.55 1.55 -4.32
C VAL A 155 -5.32 2.00 -5.56
N VAL A 156 -4.69 1.86 -6.74
CA VAL A 156 -5.31 2.17 -8.03
C VAL A 156 -5.36 0.89 -8.86
N ILE A 157 -6.52 0.61 -9.44
CA ILE A 157 -6.69 -0.54 -10.32
C ILE A 157 -6.75 -0.04 -11.75
N GLY A 158 -5.98 -0.67 -12.63
CA GLY A 158 -5.95 -0.35 -14.05
C GLY A 158 -5.77 -1.59 -14.90
N GLU A 159 -6.37 -1.58 -16.12
CA GLU A 159 -6.15 -2.60 -17.12
C GLU A 159 -5.06 -2.13 -18.08
N VAL A 160 -3.98 -2.90 -18.17
CA VAL A 160 -2.84 -2.60 -19.06
C VAL A 160 -3.03 -3.23 -20.44
N SER A 161 -2.15 -2.91 -21.39
CA SER A 161 -2.29 -3.26 -22.82
C SER A 161 -2.41 -4.75 -23.06
N SER A 162 -1.81 -5.58 -22.22
CA SER A 162 -1.96 -7.06 -22.29
C SER A 162 -3.32 -7.57 -21.81
N GLY A 163 -4.22 -6.71 -21.36
CA GLY A 163 -5.51 -7.09 -20.76
C GLY A 163 -5.41 -7.54 -19.30
N ARG A 164 -4.21 -7.46 -18.68
CA ARG A 164 -4.04 -7.76 -17.26
C ARG A 164 -4.56 -6.61 -16.42
N LYS A 165 -5.22 -6.92 -15.30
CA LYS A 165 -5.59 -5.93 -14.29
C LYS A 165 -4.52 -5.90 -13.22
N LEU A 166 -3.96 -4.72 -12.99
CA LEU A 166 -2.90 -4.48 -12.02
C LEU A 166 -3.39 -3.56 -10.92
N ALA A 167 -2.88 -3.78 -9.71
CA ALA A 167 -3.06 -2.91 -8.56
C ALA A 167 -1.76 -2.14 -8.33
N PHE A 168 -1.86 -0.81 -8.36
CA PHE A 168 -0.74 0.13 -8.23
C PHE A 168 -0.81 0.85 -6.89
N PHE A 169 0.33 0.98 -6.23
CA PHE A 169 0.47 1.70 -4.95
C PHE A 169 1.93 2.09 -4.70
N GLY A 170 2.14 2.87 -3.66
CA GLY A 170 3.49 3.27 -3.23
C GLY A 170 3.69 3.19 -1.72
N ASP A 171 4.94 3.01 -1.30
CA ASP A 171 5.33 3.00 0.12
C ASP A 171 6.00 4.31 0.56
N ILE A 172 6.15 4.48 1.88
CA ILE A 172 6.72 5.69 2.48
C ILE A 172 8.22 5.87 2.25
N ILE A 173 8.91 4.88 1.71
CA ILE A 173 10.32 4.98 1.32
C ILE A 173 10.48 5.12 -0.19
N ALA A 174 9.47 5.64 -0.87
CA ALA A 174 9.45 6.00 -2.28
C ALA A 174 9.65 4.83 -3.26
N ASN A 175 9.19 3.62 -2.94
CA ASN A 175 9.01 2.58 -3.94
C ASN A 175 7.57 2.60 -4.46
N ALA A 176 7.41 2.42 -5.76
CA ALA A 176 6.14 2.17 -6.41
C ALA A 176 6.08 0.71 -6.87
N TYR A 177 4.88 0.16 -6.86
CA TYR A 177 4.62 -1.24 -7.14
C TYR A 177 3.48 -1.40 -8.10
N ALA A 178 3.55 -2.43 -8.92
CA ALA A 178 2.41 -3.07 -9.55
C ALA A 178 2.38 -4.54 -9.14
N VAL A 179 1.22 -4.98 -8.69
CA VAL A 179 0.93 -6.38 -8.44
C VAL A 179 -0.24 -6.82 -9.31
N ASP A 180 -0.30 -8.07 -9.66
CA ASP A 180 -1.46 -8.64 -10.33
C ASP A 180 -2.68 -8.52 -9.40
N ALA A 181 -3.75 -7.89 -9.88
CA ALA A 181 -4.90 -7.59 -9.03
C ALA A 181 -5.69 -8.85 -8.61
N ILE A 182 -5.51 -9.96 -9.33
CA ILE A 182 -6.19 -11.22 -9.06
C ILE A 182 -5.38 -12.07 -8.08
N THR A 183 -4.06 -12.19 -8.31
CA THR A 183 -3.20 -13.12 -7.56
C THR A 183 -2.39 -12.47 -6.45
N GLY A 184 -2.17 -11.14 -6.52
CA GLY A 184 -1.27 -10.41 -5.63
C GLY A 184 0.21 -10.60 -5.94
N GLU A 185 0.55 -11.28 -7.05
CA GLU A 185 1.94 -11.48 -7.46
C GLU A 185 2.58 -10.19 -7.94
N LEU A 186 3.83 -9.95 -7.54
CA LEU A 186 4.60 -8.78 -7.95
C LEU A 186 4.84 -8.82 -9.48
N VAL A 187 4.48 -7.75 -10.15
CA VAL A 187 4.77 -7.53 -11.58
C VAL A 187 6.02 -6.68 -11.73
N TRP A 188 6.05 -5.51 -11.09
CA TRP A 188 7.23 -4.67 -11.02
C TRP A 188 7.27 -3.85 -9.73
N LYS A 189 8.49 -3.46 -9.37
CA LYS A 189 8.81 -2.53 -8.29
C LYS A 189 9.89 -1.57 -8.77
N ILE A 190 9.69 -0.28 -8.56
CA ILE A 190 10.68 0.75 -8.90
C ILE A 190 10.92 1.68 -7.73
N ARG A 191 12.13 2.23 -7.64
CA ARG A 191 12.43 3.38 -6.79
C ARG A 191 12.13 4.65 -7.56
N THR A 192 11.28 5.54 -7.02
CA THR A 192 10.80 6.73 -7.74
C THR A 192 11.74 7.93 -7.62
N ASP A 193 12.56 7.97 -6.57
CA ASP A 193 13.56 9.03 -6.34
C ASP A 193 14.66 8.53 -5.42
N ASN A 194 15.90 8.96 -5.65
CA ASN A 194 17.07 8.53 -4.88
C ASN A 194 17.35 9.37 -3.63
N HIS A 195 16.61 10.46 -3.41
CA HIS A 195 16.74 11.27 -2.21
C HIS A 195 16.35 10.46 -0.97
N SER A 196 17.13 10.59 0.11
CA SER A 196 16.92 9.80 1.34
C SER A 196 15.57 10.07 2.02
N SER A 197 15.03 11.28 1.86
CA SER A 197 13.75 11.68 2.41
C SER A 197 12.59 11.55 1.43
N ALA A 198 12.82 11.03 0.22
CA ALA A 198 11.73 10.84 -0.74
C ALA A 198 10.68 9.87 -0.20
N THR A 199 9.42 10.14 -0.49
CA THR A 199 8.27 9.36 -0.01
C THR A 199 7.12 9.36 -1.02
N LEU A 200 6.30 8.33 -0.98
CA LEU A 200 5.02 8.29 -1.66
C LEU A 200 3.89 8.27 -0.63
N THR A 201 3.12 9.35 -0.60
CA THR A 201 1.92 9.50 0.24
C THR A 201 0.70 9.90 -0.59
N GLY A 202 0.90 10.47 -1.76
CA GLY A 202 -0.13 10.77 -2.74
C GLY A 202 -0.51 9.52 -3.54
N THR A 203 -1.80 9.32 -3.75
CA THR A 203 -2.30 8.21 -4.58
C THR A 203 -1.89 8.40 -6.03
N PRO A 204 -1.31 7.41 -6.70
CA PRO A 204 -1.05 7.45 -8.13
C PRO A 204 -2.33 7.64 -8.94
N ALA A 205 -2.20 8.02 -10.21
CA ALA A 205 -3.28 8.06 -11.16
C ALA A 205 -2.93 7.21 -12.39
N PHE A 206 -3.84 6.34 -12.78
CA PHE A 206 -3.71 5.53 -14.00
C PHE A 206 -4.54 6.14 -15.13
N ASN A 207 -3.94 6.30 -16.30
CA ASN A 207 -4.64 6.71 -17.50
C ASN A 207 -3.90 6.22 -18.74
N ASP A 208 -4.63 5.58 -19.62
CA ASP A 208 -4.17 5.18 -20.96
C ASP A 208 -2.78 4.51 -20.96
N GLY A 209 -2.64 3.46 -20.17
CA GLY A 209 -1.41 2.66 -20.06
C GLY A 209 -0.26 3.33 -19.30
N SER A 210 -0.44 4.56 -18.82
CA SER A 210 0.55 5.28 -18.02
C SER A 210 0.12 5.41 -16.57
N LEU A 211 1.09 5.30 -15.65
CA LEU A 211 0.89 5.55 -14.23
C LEU A 211 1.63 6.83 -13.83
N TYR A 212 0.89 7.80 -13.29
CA TYR A 212 1.41 9.08 -12.81
C TYR A 212 1.56 9.02 -11.29
N ILE A 213 2.78 9.21 -10.79
CA ILE A 213 3.13 9.01 -9.39
C ILE A 213 3.65 10.33 -8.82
N PRO A 214 2.92 10.96 -7.86
CA PRO A 214 3.42 12.14 -7.16
C PRO A 214 4.49 11.72 -6.13
N VAL A 215 5.67 12.34 -6.23
CA VAL A 215 6.78 12.09 -5.32
C VAL A 215 6.95 13.27 -4.38
N SER A 216 6.93 13.00 -3.09
CA SER A 216 7.00 13.97 -2.00
C SER A 216 8.19 13.69 -1.09
N SER A 217 8.33 14.45 0.00
CA SER A 217 9.44 14.33 0.94
C SER A 217 8.97 14.30 2.39
N LEU A 218 9.69 13.57 3.21
CA LEU A 218 9.61 13.59 4.67
C LEU A 218 10.64 14.51 5.32
N GLU A 219 11.29 15.43 4.58
CA GLU A 219 12.25 16.39 5.14
C GLU A 219 11.64 17.25 6.27
N VAL A 220 10.31 17.41 6.28
CA VAL A 220 9.60 18.09 7.39
C VAL A 220 9.90 17.43 8.74
N THR A 221 10.17 16.13 8.78
CA THR A 221 10.54 15.41 10.00
C THR A 221 12.02 15.55 10.30
N ALA A 222 12.89 15.54 9.29
CA ALA A 222 14.33 15.80 9.45
C ALA A 222 14.59 17.23 9.91
N ALA A 223 13.82 18.20 9.40
CA ALA A 223 13.89 19.61 9.77
C ALA A 223 13.47 19.91 11.22
N ALA A 224 12.98 18.93 11.97
CA ALA A 224 12.80 19.05 13.43
C ALA A 224 14.16 19.07 14.17
N ASP A 225 15.22 18.58 13.55
CA ASP A 225 16.60 18.71 14.02
C ASP A 225 17.14 20.08 13.59
N PRO A 226 17.52 20.98 14.53
CA PRO A 226 18.05 22.30 14.21
C PRO A 226 19.36 22.26 13.41
N SER A 227 20.08 21.14 13.41
CA SER A 227 21.33 20.95 12.64
C SER A 227 21.08 20.53 11.21
N TYR A 228 19.86 20.16 10.85
CA TYR A 228 19.51 19.76 9.48
C TYR A 228 19.41 20.97 8.57
N ASP A 229 20.25 21.01 7.54
CA ASP A 229 20.21 22.07 6.52
C ASP A 229 19.06 21.81 5.54
N CYS A 230 17.88 22.24 5.93
CA CYS A 230 16.66 22.05 5.14
C CYS A 230 16.57 23.07 4.02
N CYS A 231 16.08 22.78 2.84
CA CYS A 231 15.57 21.49 2.34
C CYS A 231 16.15 21.28 0.94
N THR A 232 16.64 20.10 0.65
CA THR A 232 17.31 19.80 -0.61
C THR A 232 16.42 19.09 -1.62
N PHE A 233 15.39 18.39 -1.13
CA PHE A 233 14.41 17.71 -1.98
C PHE A 233 13.58 18.70 -2.81
N ARG A 234 13.25 18.28 -4.02
CA ARG A 234 12.25 18.95 -4.87
C ARG A 234 11.17 17.95 -5.23
N GLY A 235 9.91 18.31 -4.95
CA GLY A 235 8.75 17.52 -5.34
C GLY A 235 8.71 17.28 -6.84
N SER A 236 8.25 16.11 -7.26
CA SER A 236 8.14 15.77 -8.66
C SER A 236 6.89 14.92 -8.92
N VAL A 237 6.55 14.81 -10.19
CA VAL A 237 5.63 13.78 -10.70
C VAL A 237 6.43 12.96 -11.70
N ILE A 238 6.38 11.65 -11.58
CA ILE A 238 6.91 10.74 -12.59
C ILE A 238 5.77 10.08 -13.36
N SER A 239 5.98 9.85 -14.64
CA SER A 239 5.14 8.98 -15.47
C SER A 239 5.94 7.73 -15.79
N VAL A 240 5.31 6.58 -15.60
CA VAL A 240 5.89 5.29 -15.97
C VAL A 240 4.90 4.51 -16.83
N ASP A 241 5.42 3.63 -17.66
CA ASP A 241 4.61 2.62 -18.32
C ASP A 241 4.01 1.70 -17.26
N ALA A 242 2.69 1.57 -17.26
CA ALA A 242 1.98 0.86 -16.20
C ALA A 242 2.22 -0.66 -16.27
N GLU A 243 2.54 -1.22 -17.43
CA GLU A 243 2.72 -2.65 -17.62
C GLU A 243 4.08 -3.15 -17.11
N ASN A 244 5.14 -2.34 -17.25
CA ASN A 244 6.51 -2.77 -16.94
C ASN A 244 7.27 -1.85 -15.98
N GLY A 245 6.72 -0.68 -15.61
CA GLY A 245 7.34 0.28 -14.71
C GLY A 245 8.45 1.14 -15.34
N GLU A 246 8.65 1.11 -16.66
CA GLU A 246 9.67 1.93 -17.33
C GLU A 246 9.35 3.42 -17.22
N LEU A 247 10.36 4.21 -16.81
CA LEU A 247 10.21 5.66 -16.69
C LEU A 247 10.02 6.29 -18.07
N GLN A 248 8.91 7.01 -18.23
CA GLN A 248 8.61 7.78 -19.45
C GLN A 248 9.11 9.22 -19.32
N TRP A 249 8.86 9.87 -18.18
CA TRP A 249 9.34 11.21 -17.85
C TRP A 249 9.24 11.52 -16.34
N GLN A 250 9.97 12.54 -15.92
CA GLN A 250 9.91 13.14 -14.57
C GLN A 250 9.88 14.68 -14.69
N LYS A 251 9.03 15.30 -13.93
CA LYS A 251 8.90 16.77 -13.85
C LYS A 251 8.68 17.21 -12.39
#